data_f1d6c8dfe8c090dac4fed384738bfb9c
#
_entry.id   f1d6c8dfe8c090dac4fed384738bfb9c
#
_cell.length_a   1.000
_cell.length_b   1.000
_cell.length_c   1.000
_cell.angle_alpha   90.00
_cell.angle_beta   90.00
_cell.angle_gamma   90.00
#
_symmetry.space_group_name_H-M   'P 1'
#
loop_
_entity.id
_entity.type
_entity.pdbx_description
1 polymer ?
#
loop_
_entity_poly.entity_id
_entity_poly.type
_entity_poly.pdbx_seq_one_letter_code
_entity_poly.pdbx_strand_id
1 'polypeptide(L)' 'MSVSPSHHQINLRMDAARQLLRETKKSVVEIALDVGYANPSHFAQLFRRETGLSPSDYRQQR' A
#
# COMPACT_ATOMS: atom_id res chain seq x y z
N MET A 1 7.22 -13.30 -22.35
CA MET A 1 7.29 -13.36 -21.42
C MET A 1 6.48 -13.02 -20.54
N SER A 2 5.93 -13.59 -19.99
CA SER A 2 5.13 -13.15 -19.22
C SER A 2 5.41 -13.16 -18.04
N VAL A 3 5.67 -12.33 -17.56
CA VAL A 3 5.96 -12.33 -16.32
C VAL A 3 4.83 -12.31 -15.55
N SER A 4 4.74 -12.84 -14.50
CA SER A 4 3.73 -12.74 -13.60
C SER A 4 3.64 -11.31 -13.23
N PRO A 5 2.70 -10.64 -13.66
CA PRO A 5 2.62 -9.25 -13.39
C PRO A 5 2.34 -8.92 -11.97
N SER A 6 1.90 -9.89 -11.21
CA SER A 6 1.42 -9.57 -9.90
C SER A 6 2.49 -9.04 -8.99
N HIS A 7 3.69 -9.58 -9.03
CA HIS A 7 4.72 -9.12 -8.13
C HIS A 7 5.17 -7.70 -8.44
N HIS A 8 5.28 -7.41 -9.72
CA HIS A 8 5.67 -6.07 -10.15
C HIS A 8 4.59 -5.04 -9.79
N GLN A 9 3.34 -5.41 -10.00
CA GLN A 9 2.25 -4.51 -9.68
C GLN A 9 2.12 -4.27 -8.19
N ILE A 10 2.39 -5.28 -7.38
CA ILE A 10 2.34 -5.11 -5.94
C ILE A 10 3.40 -4.10 -5.49
N ASN A 11 4.60 -4.18 -6.04
CA ASN A 11 5.64 -3.23 -5.69
C ASN A 11 5.24 -1.81 -6.06
N LEU A 12 4.68 -1.61 -7.24
CA LEU A 12 4.26 -0.29 -7.66
C LEU A 12 3.15 0.25 -6.78
N ARG A 13 2.20 -0.60 -6.42
CA ARG A 13 1.10 -0.18 -5.57
C ARG A 13 1.57 0.15 -4.17
N MET A 14 2.50 -0.64 -3.65
CA MET A 14 3.04 -0.37 -2.32
C MET A 14 3.85 0.93 -2.31
N ASP A 15 4.60 1.20 -3.38
CA ASP A 15 5.33 2.45 -3.47
C ASP A 15 4.38 3.63 -3.51
N ALA A 16 3.32 3.53 -4.29
CA ALA A 16 2.33 4.60 -4.34
C ALA A 16 1.67 4.80 -2.98
N ALA A 17 1.36 3.70 -2.30
CA ALA A 17 0.74 3.77 -0.99
C ALA A 17 1.67 4.44 0.02
N ARG A 18 2.95 4.09 -0.01
CA ARG A 18 3.91 4.72 0.90
C ARG A 18 3.98 6.22 0.67
N GLN A 19 3.98 6.62 -0.58
CA GLN A 19 4.03 8.03 -0.90
C GLN A 19 2.78 8.75 -0.40
N LEU A 20 1.61 8.16 -0.64
CA LEU A 20 0.36 8.76 -0.18
C LEU A 20 0.31 8.85 1.33
N LEU A 21 0.80 7.83 2.02
CA LEU A 21 0.81 7.85 3.48
C LEU A 21 1.70 8.96 4.02
N ARG A 22 2.78 9.25 3.32
CA ARG A 22 3.73 10.26 3.79
C ARG A 22 3.35 11.66 3.36
N GLU A 23 2.76 11.80 2.20
CA GLU A 23 2.55 13.12 1.63
C GLU A 23 1.13 13.64 1.70
N THR A 24 0.18 12.80 2.05
CA THR A 24 -1.21 13.23 2.14
C THR A 24 -1.78 12.87 3.49
N LYS A 25 -2.96 13.41 3.77
CA LYS A 25 -3.67 13.07 4.99
C LYS A 25 -4.80 12.12 4.73
N LYS A 26 -4.81 11.47 3.57
CA LYS A 26 -5.87 10.53 3.26
C LYS A 26 -5.86 9.37 4.24
N SER A 27 -7.03 8.83 4.49
CA SER A 27 -7.12 7.69 5.39
C SER A 27 -6.54 6.46 4.72
N VAL A 28 -6.23 5.44 5.52
CA VAL A 28 -5.73 4.19 4.98
C VAL A 28 -6.73 3.59 4.01
N VAL A 29 -8.02 3.69 4.32
CA VAL A 29 -9.07 3.18 3.45
C VAL A 29 -9.02 3.88 2.09
N GLU A 30 -8.90 5.20 2.10
CA GLU A 30 -8.84 5.93 0.86
C GLU A 30 -7.62 5.58 0.04
N ILE A 31 -6.49 5.43 0.70
CA ILE A 31 -5.27 5.08 0.02
C ILE A 31 -5.36 3.70 -0.60
N ALA A 32 -5.95 2.74 0.14
CA ALA A 32 -6.13 1.41 -0.39
C ALA A 32 -6.93 1.45 -1.69
N LEU A 33 -8.01 2.20 -1.70
CA LEU A 33 -8.82 2.31 -2.90
C LEU A 33 -8.09 3.03 -4.02
N ASP A 34 -7.32 4.06 -3.67
CA ASP A 34 -6.58 4.81 -4.67
C ASP A 34 -5.55 3.95 -5.39
N VAL A 35 -4.91 3.04 -4.67
CA VAL A 35 -3.90 2.20 -5.29
C VAL A 35 -4.48 0.90 -5.87
N GLY A 36 -5.80 0.78 -5.86
CA GLY A 36 -6.43 -0.32 -6.60
C GLY A 36 -6.87 -1.51 -5.77
N TYR A 37 -6.95 -1.37 -4.43
CA TYR A 37 -7.41 -2.48 -3.61
C TYR A 37 -8.83 -2.20 -3.14
N ALA A 38 -9.74 -3.08 -3.45
CA ALA A 38 -11.13 -2.91 -3.04
C ALA A 38 -11.32 -3.18 -1.55
N ASN A 39 -10.44 -4.01 -0.97
CA ASN A 39 -10.57 -4.39 0.43
C ASN A 39 -9.44 -3.78 1.24
N PRO A 40 -9.72 -2.80 2.09
CA PRO A 40 -8.66 -2.15 2.87
C PRO A 40 -7.92 -3.10 3.80
N SER A 41 -8.60 -4.12 4.33
CA SER A 41 -7.93 -5.08 5.20
C SER A 41 -6.90 -5.88 4.42
N HIS A 42 -7.23 -6.27 3.21
CA HIS A 42 -6.29 -6.99 2.37
C HIS A 42 -5.10 -6.10 2.03
N PHE A 43 -5.37 -4.85 1.72
CA PHE A 43 -4.31 -3.90 1.44
C PHE A 43 -3.37 -3.78 2.66
N ALA A 44 -3.94 -3.65 3.85
CA ALA A 44 -3.12 -3.48 5.03
C ALA A 44 -2.24 -4.69 5.29
N GLN A 45 -2.77 -5.88 5.06
CA GLN A 45 -1.97 -7.09 5.24
C GLN A 45 -0.84 -7.16 4.24
N LEU A 46 -1.11 -6.81 2.98
CA LEU A 46 -0.07 -6.80 1.97
C LEU A 46 0.97 -5.74 2.28
N PHE A 47 0.54 -4.57 2.69
CA PHE A 47 1.46 -3.49 3.00
C PHE A 47 2.40 -3.91 4.12
N ARG A 48 1.86 -4.51 5.16
CA ARG A 48 2.68 -4.96 6.27
C ARG A 48 3.65 -6.05 5.82
N ARG A 49 3.18 -6.94 4.95
CA ARG A 49 4.02 -8.01 4.46
C ARG A 49 5.17 -7.47 3.62
N GLU A 50 4.91 -6.45 2.81
CA GLU A 50 5.93 -5.93 1.92
C GLU A 50 6.86 -4.93 2.59
N THR A 51 6.37 -4.18 3.55
CA THR A 51 7.17 -3.15 4.18
C THR A 51 7.57 -3.46 5.60
N GLY A 52 6.93 -4.42 6.23
CA GLY A 52 7.20 -4.74 7.62
C GLY A 52 6.38 -3.95 8.62
N LEU A 53 5.62 -2.96 8.16
CA LEU A 53 4.82 -2.13 9.03
C LEU A 53 3.42 -2.02 8.48
N SER A 54 2.45 -1.88 9.38
CA SER A 54 1.10 -1.61 8.90
C SER A 54 1.05 -0.20 8.35
N PRO A 55 0.06 0.12 7.52
CA PRO A 55 -0.02 1.48 6.97
C PRO A 55 -0.12 2.55 8.06
N SER A 56 -0.84 2.27 9.14
CA SER A 56 -0.95 3.23 10.21
C SER A 56 0.38 3.44 10.90
N ASP A 57 1.10 2.36 11.16
CA ASP A 57 2.42 2.47 11.77
C ASP A 57 3.37 3.20 10.86
N TYR A 58 3.32 2.93 9.59
CA TYR A 58 4.19 3.58 8.64
C TYR A 58 3.96 5.09 8.63
N ARG A 59 2.71 5.50 8.70
CA ARG A 59 2.38 6.91 8.72
C ARG A 59 2.92 7.60 9.96
N GLN A 60 2.89 6.92 11.09
CA GLN A 60 3.36 7.51 12.32
C GLN A 60 4.86 7.58 12.40
N GLN A 61 5.56 6.72 11.63
CA GLN A 61 6.95 6.75 11.69
C GLN A 61 7.41 7.80 10.78
N ARG A 62 7.98 8.76 11.11
CA ARG A 62 8.39 9.78 10.22
C ARG A 62 9.87 9.93 10.18
#